data_ae20c32b81a0b109380bb34df24530a4
#
_entry.id   ae20c32b81a0b109380bb34df24530a4
#
_cell.length_a   1.000
_cell.length_b   1.000
_cell.length_c   1.000
_cell.angle_alpha   90.00
_cell.angle_beta   90.00
_cell.angle_gamma   90.00
#
_symmetry.space_group_name_H-M   'P 1'
#
loop_
_entity.id
_entity.type
_entity.pdbx_description
1 polymer ?
#
loop_
_entity_poly.entity_id
_entity_poly.type
_entity_poly.pdbx_seq_one_letter_code
_entity_poly.pdbx_strand_id
1 'polypeptide(L)'
;MHNELKTIIEQAWENRALLQDPAVQQAVRQVVELVDKGELRTAEPVDPAKSEWKVNEWVKKAVILYFPIQPMRKMEAGELEWYDKMELKHGYGELGVRVVPQAVARYGAYIAPGAILMPSYVNIGAYVDTGTMVDTWATVGSCAQIGKHVHLSGGVGIGGVLEPVQAAPVIIEDSCFIGSRCIVVEGAHVC
;
A
#
# COMPACT_ATOMS: atom_id res chain seq x y z
N MET A 1 7.48 20.77 -3.97
CA MET A 1 6.51 19.92 -4.69
C MET A 1 5.59 19.20 -3.72
N HIS A 2 6.06 18.41 -2.77
CA HIS A 2 5.18 17.70 -1.83
C HIS A 2 4.37 18.61 -0.89
N ASN A 3 4.86 19.81 -0.52
CA ASN A 3 4.13 20.73 0.36
C ASN A 3 2.83 21.28 -0.26
N GLU A 4 2.82 21.52 -1.56
CA GLU A 4 1.60 21.96 -2.28
C GLU A 4 0.57 20.85 -2.31
N LEU A 5 0.98 19.62 -2.69
CA LEU A 5 0.11 18.45 -2.66
C LEU A 5 -0.46 18.22 -1.25
N LYS A 6 0.40 18.28 -0.22
CA LYS A 6 -0.04 18.14 1.16
C LYS A 6 -1.12 19.15 1.53
N THR A 7 -0.94 20.42 1.17
CA THR A 7 -1.93 21.48 1.46
C THR A 7 -3.28 21.17 0.80
N ILE A 8 -3.28 20.76 -0.47
CA ILE A 8 -4.51 20.41 -1.19
C ILE A 8 -5.21 19.20 -0.53
N ILE A 9 -4.44 18.17 -0.18
CA ILE A 9 -4.98 16.96 0.48
C ILE A 9 -5.59 17.30 1.84
N GLU A 10 -4.92 18.12 2.66
CA GLU A 10 -5.43 18.53 3.97
C GLU A 10 -6.73 19.36 3.82
N GLN A 11 -6.78 20.27 2.87
CA GLN A 11 -8.00 21.03 2.58
C GLN A 11 -9.16 20.13 2.12
N ALA A 12 -8.89 19.17 1.23
CA ALA A 12 -9.90 18.22 0.77
C ALA A 12 -10.33 17.25 1.88
N TRP A 13 -9.43 16.96 2.83
CA TRP A 13 -9.77 16.16 4.00
C TRP A 13 -10.77 16.87 4.91
N GLU A 14 -10.58 18.14 5.19
CA GLU A 14 -11.48 18.97 6.01
C GLU A 14 -12.80 19.30 5.28
N ASN A 15 -12.74 19.47 3.97
CA ASN A 15 -13.92 19.77 3.14
C ASN A 15 -14.02 18.83 1.93
N ARG A 16 -14.76 17.74 2.11
CA ARG A 16 -14.95 16.70 1.07
C ARG A 16 -15.66 17.22 -0.19
N ALA A 17 -16.36 18.34 -0.13
CA ALA A 17 -16.98 18.94 -1.32
C ALA A 17 -15.94 19.36 -2.39
N LEU A 18 -14.71 19.66 -1.96
CA LEU A 18 -13.60 19.97 -2.86
C LEU A 18 -13.22 18.81 -3.79
N LEU A 19 -13.62 17.57 -3.47
CA LEU A 19 -13.41 16.41 -4.36
C LEU A 19 -14.21 16.49 -5.67
N GLN A 20 -15.12 17.46 -5.80
CA GLN A 20 -15.80 17.76 -7.09
C GLN A 20 -14.89 18.55 -8.04
N ASP A 21 -13.84 19.21 -7.52
CA ASP A 21 -12.87 19.94 -8.34
C ASP A 21 -11.89 18.99 -9.02
N PRO A 22 -11.80 19.01 -10.37
CA PRO A 22 -10.85 18.18 -11.11
C PRO A 22 -9.38 18.39 -10.69
N ALA A 23 -8.99 19.60 -10.30
CA ALA A 23 -7.63 19.88 -9.85
C ALA A 23 -7.31 19.18 -8.51
N VAL A 24 -8.28 19.13 -7.61
CA VAL A 24 -8.16 18.40 -6.34
C VAL A 24 -8.09 16.90 -6.58
N GLN A 25 -8.95 16.36 -7.47
CA GLN A 25 -8.88 14.95 -7.86
C GLN A 25 -7.52 14.60 -8.47
N GLN A 26 -6.97 15.47 -9.32
CA GLN A 26 -5.65 15.27 -9.92
C GLN A 26 -4.55 15.25 -8.85
N ALA A 27 -4.61 16.12 -7.85
CA ALA A 27 -3.65 16.11 -6.73
C ALA A 27 -3.73 14.80 -5.93
N VAL A 28 -4.94 14.30 -5.65
CA VAL A 28 -5.15 13.00 -4.98
C VAL A 28 -4.54 11.86 -5.82
N ARG A 29 -4.80 11.82 -7.13
CA ARG A 29 -4.24 10.81 -8.04
C ARG A 29 -2.72 10.87 -8.08
N GLN A 30 -2.15 12.06 -8.11
CA GLN A 30 -0.69 12.26 -8.11
C GLN A 30 -0.04 11.75 -6.84
N VAL A 31 -0.65 11.96 -5.66
CA VAL A 31 -0.13 11.40 -4.41
C VAL A 31 -0.16 9.88 -4.43
N VAL A 32 -1.27 9.27 -4.89
CA VAL A 32 -1.36 7.80 -4.98
C VAL A 32 -0.36 7.23 -6.00
N GLU A 33 -0.11 7.94 -7.10
CA GLU A 33 0.93 7.56 -8.07
C GLU A 33 2.34 7.58 -7.45
N LEU A 34 2.66 8.61 -6.65
CA LEU A 34 3.94 8.67 -5.93
C LEU A 34 4.07 7.54 -4.91
N VAL A 35 2.97 7.16 -4.26
CA VAL A 35 2.95 5.98 -3.37
C VAL A 35 3.14 4.69 -4.17
N ASP A 36 2.48 4.56 -5.31
CA ASP A 36 2.63 3.40 -6.21
C ASP A 36 4.06 3.19 -6.70
N LYS A 37 4.80 4.30 -6.88
CA LYS A 37 6.21 4.33 -7.30
C LYS A 37 7.21 4.22 -6.13
N GLY A 38 6.73 4.23 -4.88
CA GLY A 38 7.58 4.21 -3.69
C GLY A 38 8.30 5.53 -3.39
N GLU A 39 7.94 6.61 -4.08
CA GLU A 39 8.49 7.96 -3.85
C GLU A 39 7.87 8.64 -2.64
N LEU A 40 6.67 8.23 -2.25
CA LEU A 40 6.01 8.58 -0.99
C LEU A 40 5.61 7.31 -0.25
N ARG A 41 5.64 7.39 1.09
CA ARG A 41 5.25 6.28 1.97
C ARG A 41 4.24 6.76 3.00
N THR A 42 3.33 5.88 3.40
CA THR A 42 2.36 6.14 4.49
C THR A 42 3.02 6.14 5.87
N ALA A 43 4.16 5.47 5.99
CA ALA A 43 5.14 5.66 7.07
C ALA A 43 6.54 5.40 6.53
N GLU A 44 7.52 6.11 7.07
CA GLU A 44 8.92 6.03 6.63
C GLU A 44 9.88 5.96 7.82
N PRO A 45 11.00 5.23 7.71
CA PRO A 45 12.02 5.23 8.75
C PRO A 45 12.68 6.61 8.85
N VAL A 46 12.83 7.09 10.09
CA VAL A 46 13.54 8.34 10.40
C VAL A 46 14.97 8.04 10.82
N ASP A 47 15.13 7.07 11.71
CA ASP A 47 16.41 6.54 12.14
C ASP A 47 16.34 5.00 12.16
N PRO A 48 16.79 4.34 11.08
CA PRO A 48 16.76 2.88 11.01
C PRO A 48 17.55 2.19 12.14
N ALA A 49 18.59 2.85 12.64
CA ALA A 49 19.40 2.29 13.75
C ALA A 49 18.66 2.24 15.08
N LYS A 50 17.58 3.02 15.21
CA LYS A 50 16.74 3.07 16.41
C LYS A 50 15.34 2.52 16.19
N SER A 51 15.05 1.99 15.01
CA SER A 51 13.69 1.57 14.63
C SER A 51 12.65 2.70 14.82
N GLU A 52 13.06 3.95 14.56
CA GLU A 52 12.18 5.11 14.63
C GLU A 52 11.49 5.34 13.31
N TRP A 53 10.16 5.43 13.34
CA TRP A 53 9.33 5.63 12.17
C TRP A 53 8.43 6.85 12.32
N LYS A 54 8.18 7.52 11.21
CA LYS A 54 7.25 8.66 11.11
C LYS A 54 6.07 8.27 10.24
N VAL A 55 4.86 8.43 10.78
CA VAL A 55 3.62 8.29 10.02
C VAL A 55 3.35 9.56 9.21
N ASN A 56 3.12 9.40 7.92
CA ASN A 56 2.75 10.47 7.01
C ASN A 56 1.21 10.50 6.86
N GLU A 57 0.53 11.06 7.85
CA GLU A 57 -0.94 11.09 7.91
C GLU A 57 -1.58 11.67 6.65
N TRP A 58 -0.99 12.74 6.09
CA TRP A 58 -1.51 13.37 4.88
C TRP A 58 -1.49 12.43 3.66
N VAL A 59 -0.51 11.51 3.59
CA VAL A 59 -0.45 10.47 2.55
C VAL A 59 -1.58 9.45 2.76
N LYS A 60 -1.83 9.02 4.01
CA LYS A 60 -2.96 8.15 4.33
C LYS A 60 -4.29 8.83 3.99
N LYS A 61 -4.44 10.12 4.29
CA LYS A 61 -5.61 10.92 3.90
C LYS A 61 -5.81 10.88 2.38
N ALA A 62 -4.76 11.06 1.59
CA ALA A 62 -4.84 10.97 0.13
C ALA A 62 -5.29 9.59 -0.34
N VAL A 63 -4.79 8.51 0.25
CA VAL A 63 -5.24 7.13 -0.04
C VAL A 63 -6.73 6.98 0.23
N ILE A 64 -7.24 7.51 1.35
CA ILE A 64 -8.68 7.45 1.66
C ILE A 64 -9.50 8.31 0.69
N LEU A 65 -9.00 9.52 0.34
CA LEU A 65 -9.66 10.41 -0.61
C LEU A 65 -9.70 9.83 -2.05
N TYR A 66 -8.83 8.88 -2.35
CA TYR A 66 -8.79 8.24 -3.66
C TYR A 66 -10.03 7.36 -3.92
N PHE A 67 -10.59 6.71 -2.91
CA PHE A 67 -11.76 5.83 -3.07
C PHE A 67 -13.02 6.54 -3.61
N PRO A 68 -13.46 7.68 -3.04
CA PRO A 68 -14.68 8.35 -3.51
C PRO A 68 -14.57 8.95 -4.92
N ILE A 69 -13.36 9.23 -5.41
CA ILE A 69 -13.15 9.78 -6.76
C ILE A 69 -13.03 8.71 -7.85
N GLN A 70 -13.06 7.43 -7.48
CA GLN A 70 -13.03 6.32 -8.44
C GLN A 70 -14.44 5.78 -8.69
N PRO A 71 -14.84 5.63 -9.97
CA PRO A 71 -16.10 5.00 -10.31
C PRO A 71 -16.02 3.47 -10.12
N MET A 72 -17.14 2.86 -9.77
CA MET A 72 -17.28 1.41 -9.84
C MET A 72 -17.19 0.95 -11.29
N ARG A 73 -16.46 -0.13 -11.54
CA ARG A 73 -16.32 -0.72 -12.87
C ARG A 73 -16.29 -2.24 -12.83
N LYS A 74 -16.78 -2.85 -13.88
CA LYS A 74 -16.62 -4.27 -14.13
C LYS A 74 -15.20 -4.55 -14.62
N MET A 75 -14.61 -5.63 -14.13
CA MET A 75 -13.33 -6.17 -14.60
C MET A 75 -13.52 -7.64 -14.90
N GLU A 76 -12.95 -8.14 -15.98
CA GLU A 76 -13.08 -9.54 -16.42
C GLU A 76 -11.72 -10.10 -16.82
N ALA A 77 -11.52 -11.37 -16.52
CA ALA A 77 -10.39 -12.15 -17.01
C ALA A 77 -10.83 -13.63 -17.23
N GLY A 78 -11.14 -13.97 -18.46
CA GLY A 78 -11.72 -15.26 -18.80
C GLY A 78 -13.06 -15.46 -18.11
N GLU A 79 -13.19 -16.50 -17.31
CA GLU A 79 -14.41 -16.82 -16.53
C GLU A 79 -14.51 -16.03 -15.20
N LEU A 80 -13.49 -15.24 -14.86
CA LEU A 80 -13.48 -14.48 -13.61
C LEU A 80 -14.03 -13.08 -13.83
N GLU A 81 -14.86 -12.62 -12.91
CA GLU A 81 -15.46 -11.29 -12.92
C GLU A 81 -15.32 -10.62 -11.56
N TRP A 82 -15.04 -9.31 -11.58
CA TRP A 82 -15.03 -8.45 -10.39
C TRP A 82 -15.81 -7.17 -10.66
N TYR A 83 -16.32 -6.56 -9.62
CA TYR A 83 -16.95 -5.25 -9.65
C TYR A 83 -16.39 -4.39 -8.53
N ASP A 84 -15.39 -3.55 -8.84
CA ASP A 84 -14.71 -2.71 -7.87
C ASP A 84 -14.30 -1.37 -8.52
N LYS A 85 -13.89 -0.45 -7.71
CA LYS A 85 -13.41 0.88 -8.12
C LYS A 85 -11.88 0.97 -8.19
N MET A 86 -11.16 0.09 -7.52
CA MET A 86 -9.71 0.18 -7.44
C MET A 86 -9.05 -0.53 -8.63
N GLU A 87 -8.08 0.15 -9.22
CA GLU A 87 -7.24 -0.45 -10.25
C GLU A 87 -6.30 -1.49 -9.66
N LEU A 88 -5.93 -2.46 -10.47
CA LEU A 88 -4.88 -3.41 -10.10
C LEU A 88 -3.53 -2.91 -10.62
N LYS A 89 -2.47 -3.29 -9.93
CA LYS A 89 -1.10 -3.06 -10.39
C LYS A 89 -0.79 -3.97 -11.58
N HIS A 90 -0.09 -3.43 -12.55
CA HIS A 90 0.34 -4.10 -13.77
C HIS A 90 1.83 -3.84 -14.05
N GLY A 91 2.36 -4.42 -15.14
CA GLY A 91 3.74 -4.17 -15.59
C GLY A 91 4.80 -4.83 -14.71
N TYR A 92 4.48 -5.91 -14.03
CA TYR A 92 5.39 -6.56 -13.08
C TYR A 92 6.75 -6.99 -13.69
N GLY A 93 6.76 -7.41 -14.96
CA GLY A 93 8.01 -7.75 -15.65
C GLY A 93 8.96 -6.56 -15.77
N GLU A 94 8.43 -5.39 -16.12
CA GLU A 94 9.19 -4.13 -16.23
C GLU A 94 9.62 -3.62 -14.86
N LEU A 95 8.81 -3.88 -13.82
CA LEU A 95 9.12 -3.56 -12.43
C LEU A 95 10.16 -4.52 -11.82
N GLY A 96 10.52 -5.61 -12.51
CA GLY A 96 11.44 -6.62 -11.98
C GLY A 96 10.87 -7.42 -10.79
N VAL A 97 9.54 -7.57 -10.74
CA VAL A 97 8.81 -8.30 -9.68
C VAL A 97 8.33 -9.64 -10.23
N ARG A 98 8.62 -10.72 -9.51
CA ARG A 98 8.07 -12.04 -9.82
C ARG A 98 6.68 -12.16 -9.21
N VAL A 99 5.68 -12.38 -10.06
CA VAL A 99 4.28 -12.53 -9.62
C VAL A 99 3.72 -13.84 -10.15
N VAL A 100 3.28 -14.69 -9.23
CA VAL A 100 2.68 -15.99 -9.55
C VAL A 100 1.19 -15.78 -9.85
N PRO A 101 0.59 -16.50 -10.83
CA PRO A 101 -0.83 -16.37 -11.12
C PRO A 101 -1.70 -16.44 -9.87
N GLN A 102 -2.75 -15.62 -9.83
CA GLN A 102 -3.66 -15.35 -8.72
C GLN A 102 -3.11 -14.39 -7.63
N ALA A 103 -1.85 -13.97 -7.69
CA ALA A 103 -1.42 -12.85 -6.86
C ALA A 103 -2.05 -11.55 -7.36
N VAL A 104 -2.49 -10.71 -6.43
CA VAL A 104 -3.13 -9.42 -6.71
C VAL A 104 -2.48 -8.33 -5.85
N ALA A 105 -2.02 -7.26 -6.48
CA ALA A 105 -1.72 -6.01 -5.80
C ALA A 105 -2.63 -4.90 -6.37
N ARG A 106 -3.17 -4.06 -5.50
CA ARG A 106 -3.89 -2.85 -5.92
C ARG A 106 -2.90 -1.78 -6.38
N TYR A 107 -3.31 -0.98 -7.36
CA TYR A 107 -2.61 0.27 -7.69
C TYR A 107 -2.50 1.15 -6.44
N GLY A 108 -1.37 1.83 -6.27
CA GLY A 108 -1.04 2.55 -5.05
C GLY A 108 -0.38 1.67 -3.96
N ALA A 109 -0.06 0.42 -4.26
CA ALA A 109 0.85 -0.40 -3.49
C ALA A 109 2.23 -0.42 -4.16
N TYR A 110 3.29 -0.09 -3.45
CA TYR A 110 4.65 -0.22 -3.96
C TYR A 110 5.17 -1.64 -3.75
N ILE A 111 5.69 -2.22 -4.82
CA ILE A 111 6.37 -3.53 -4.79
C ILE A 111 7.75 -3.33 -5.42
N ALA A 112 8.79 -3.48 -4.64
CA ALA A 112 10.17 -3.25 -5.09
C ALA A 112 10.66 -4.34 -6.06
N PRO A 113 11.60 -3.98 -6.96
CA PRO A 113 12.31 -4.96 -7.79
C PRO A 113 12.92 -6.08 -6.94
N GLY A 114 12.84 -7.32 -7.43
CA GLY A 114 13.32 -8.51 -6.72
C GLY A 114 12.37 -9.07 -5.65
N ALA A 115 11.24 -8.42 -5.38
CA ALA A 115 10.19 -9.00 -4.55
C ALA A 115 9.47 -10.15 -5.29
N ILE A 116 8.90 -11.07 -4.50
CA ILE A 116 8.15 -12.22 -5.01
C ILE A 116 6.76 -12.22 -4.38
N LEU A 117 5.74 -12.20 -5.24
CA LEU A 117 4.35 -12.40 -4.83
C LEU A 117 3.91 -13.80 -5.27
N MET A 118 3.79 -14.73 -4.34
CA MET A 118 3.03 -15.96 -4.55
C MET A 118 1.54 -15.61 -4.63
N PRO A 119 0.60 -16.55 -4.88
CA PRO A 119 -0.83 -16.24 -4.84
C PRO A 119 -1.21 -15.55 -3.52
N SER A 120 -1.28 -14.25 -3.54
CA SER A 120 -1.34 -13.40 -2.35
C SER A 120 -2.04 -12.08 -2.66
N TYR A 121 -2.29 -11.26 -1.66
CA TYR A 121 -2.95 -9.97 -1.84
C TYR A 121 -2.16 -8.83 -1.16
N VAL A 122 -1.94 -7.74 -1.91
CA VAL A 122 -1.33 -6.52 -1.39
C VAL A 122 -2.26 -5.34 -1.62
N ASN A 123 -2.63 -4.66 -0.53
CA ASN A 123 -3.58 -3.55 -0.60
C ASN A 123 -2.89 -2.20 -0.84
N ILE A 124 -3.70 -1.21 -1.27
CA ILE A 124 -3.26 0.16 -1.53
C ILE A 124 -2.55 0.79 -0.31
N GLY A 125 -1.55 1.62 -0.57
CA GLY A 125 -0.74 2.28 0.46
C GLY A 125 0.35 1.39 1.07
N ALA A 126 0.32 0.08 0.82
CA ALA A 126 1.36 -0.83 1.30
C ALA A 126 2.69 -0.60 0.57
N TYR A 127 3.77 -0.89 1.27
CA TYR A 127 5.13 -0.86 0.76
C TYR A 127 5.78 -2.22 1.01
N VAL A 128 6.21 -2.90 -0.05
CA VAL A 128 6.92 -4.19 0.00
C VAL A 128 8.29 -4.00 -0.61
N ASP A 129 9.34 -4.11 0.21
CA ASP A 129 10.70 -3.82 -0.23
C ASP A 129 11.38 -5.03 -0.91
N THR A 130 12.58 -4.77 -1.45
CA THR A 130 13.33 -5.70 -2.30
C THR A 130 13.66 -7.03 -1.60
N GLY A 131 13.67 -8.11 -2.36
CA GLY A 131 13.99 -9.46 -1.87
C GLY A 131 12.94 -10.06 -0.94
N THR A 132 11.84 -9.36 -0.67
CA THR A 132 10.75 -9.84 0.19
C THR A 132 9.85 -10.81 -0.55
N MET A 133 9.46 -11.89 0.13
CA MET A 133 8.48 -12.84 -0.36
C MET A 133 7.17 -12.70 0.41
N VAL A 134 6.10 -12.42 -0.32
CA VAL A 134 4.71 -12.54 0.15
C VAL A 134 4.20 -13.90 -0.31
N ASP A 135 4.19 -14.88 0.59
CA ASP A 135 3.96 -16.28 0.25
C ASP A 135 2.46 -16.59 0.08
N THR A 136 2.17 -17.84 -0.25
CA THR A 136 0.85 -18.33 -0.67
C THR A 136 -0.24 -17.98 0.34
N TRP A 137 -1.28 -17.29 -0.13
CA TRP A 137 -2.42 -16.82 0.65
C TRP A 137 -2.07 -15.84 1.79
N ALA A 138 -0.86 -15.29 1.79
CA ALA A 138 -0.55 -14.17 2.67
C ALA A 138 -1.22 -12.88 2.17
N THR A 139 -1.52 -11.98 3.10
CA THR A 139 -2.11 -10.68 2.81
C THR A 139 -1.28 -9.57 3.43
N VAL A 140 -1.06 -8.49 2.68
CA VAL A 140 -0.46 -7.25 3.16
C VAL A 140 -1.55 -6.19 3.15
N GLY A 141 -1.98 -5.79 4.33
CA GLY A 141 -3.06 -4.82 4.52
C GLY A 141 -2.68 -3.41 4.10
N SER A 142 -3.68 -2.54 4.02
CA SER A 142 -3.51 -1.15 3.60
C SER A 142 -2.46 -0.43 4.45
N CYS A 143 -1.57 0.29 3.79
CA CYS A 143 -0.52 1.11 4.42
C CYS A 143 0.57 0.34 5.16
N ALA A 144 0.54 -0.99 5.27
CA ALA A 144 1.57 -1.78 5.92
C ALA A 144 2.93 -1.57 5.25
N GLN A 145 3.99 -1.53 6.05
CA GLN A 145 5.35 -1.28 5.61
C GLN A 145 6.19 -2.54 5.84
N ILE A 146 6.60 -3.19 4.76
CA ILE A 146 7.38 -4.44 4.79
C ILE A 146 8.78 -4.13 4.28
N GLY A 147 9.77 -4.40 5.11
CA GLY A 147 11.19 -4.17 4.83
C GLY A 147 11.78 -5.13 3.80
N LYS A 148 13.10 -5.08 3.67
CA LYS A 148 13.87 -5.89 2.72
C LYS A 148 14.06 -7.31 3.24
N HIS A 149 14.10 -8.26 2.30
CA HIS A 149 14.41 -9.67 2.61
C HIS A 149 13.50 -10.27 3.70
N VAL A 150 12.28 -9.77 3.82
CA VAL A 150 11.26 -10.31 4.72
C VAL A 150 10.62 -11.55 4.08
N HIS A 151 10.30 -12.54 4.91
CA HIS A 151 9.49 -13.66 4.49
C HIS A 151 8.16 -13.66 5.24
N LEU A 152 7.08 -13.32 4.55
CA LEU A 152 5.72 -13.50 5.04
C LEU A 152 5.24 -14.88 4.60
N SER A 153 5.30 -15.88 5.50
CA SER A 153 4.99 -17.28 5.18
C SER A 153 3.51 -17.49 4.82
N GLY A 154 3.19 -18.68 4.35
CA GLY A 154 1.85 -19.00 3.86
C GLY A 154 0.72 -18.67 4.84
N GLY A 155 -0.28 -17.94 4.35
CA GLY A 155 -1.45 -17.55 5.13
C GLY A 155 -1.21 -16.49 6.21
N VAL A 156 -0.07 -15.80 6.19
CA VAL A 156 0.19 -14.65 7.07
C VAL A 156 -0.80 -13.53 6.77
N GLY A 157 -1.39 -12.96 7.82
CA GLY A 157 -2.25 -11.78 7.72
C GLY A 157 -1.57 -10.55 8.32
N ILE A 158 -1.10 -9.63 7.48
CA ILE A 158 -0.65 -8.31 7.92
C ILE A 158 -1.84 -7.37 7.85
N GLY A 159 -2.26 -6.85 9.01
CA GLY A 159 -3.41 -5.97 9.15
C GLY A 159 -3.23 -4.64 8.42
N GLY A 160 -4.33 -4.11 7.90
CA GLY A 160 -4.37 -2.80 7.27
C GLY A 160 -4.80 -1.72 8.26
N VAL A 161 -4.17 -0.55 8.18
CA VAL A 161 -4.52 0.62 9.02
C VAL A 161 -4.70 1.85 8.13
N LEU A 162 -5.89 1.97 7.55
CA LEU A 162 -6.32 3.20 6.87
C LEU A 162 -6.88 4.21 7.84
N GLU A 163 -7.79 3.78 8.68
CA GLU A 163 -8.48 4.59 9.68
C GLU A 163 -8.32 3.98 11.09
N PRO A 164 -8.10 4.85 12.09
CA PRO A 164 -7.93 6.29 12.01
C PRO A 164 -6.57 6.68 11.38
N VAL A 165 -6.52 7.84 10.69
CA VAL A 165 -5.36 8.25 9.89
C VAL A 165 -4.07 8.44 10.70
N GLN A 166 -4.19 8.82 11.97
CA GLN A 166 -3.06 9.00 12.89
C GLN A 166 -2.48 7.67 13.40
N ALA A 167 -3.23 6.56 13.30
CA ALA A 167 -2.74 5.27 13.77
C ALA A 167 -1.54 4.80 12.94
N ALA A 168 -0.53 4.27 13.63
CA ALA A 168 0.63 3.69 12.97
C ALA A 168 0.21 2.46 12.14
N PRO A 169 0.70 2.30 10.90
CA PRO A 169 0.53 1.07 10.16
C PRO A 169 1.33 -0.06 10.81
N VAL A 170 1.05 -1.29 10.38
CA VAL A 170 1.95 -2.41 10.72
C VAL A 170 3.28 -2.20 10.01
N ILE A 171 4.38 -2.36 10.77
CA ILE A 171 5.75 -2.24 10.28
C ILE A 171 6.46 -3.57 10.53
N ILE A 172 7.01 -4.16 9.49
CA ILE A 172 7.89 -5.33 9.56
C ILE A 172 9.24 -4.89 9.01
N GLU A 173 10.27 -4.87 9.86
CA GLU A 173 11.60 -4.42 9.45
C GLU A 173 12.36 -5.47 8.63
N ASP A 174 13.54 -5.09 8.16
CA ASP A 174 14.36 -5.89 7.27
C ASP A 174 14.69 -7.27 7.86
N SER A 175 14.73 -8.30 7.03
CA SER A 175 15.14 -9.67 7.36
C SER A 175 14.25 -10.41 8.38
N CYS A 176 13.06 -9.89 8.69
CA CYS A 176 12.11 -10.60 9.55
C CYS A 176 11.52 -11.83 8.85
N PHE A 177 11.28 -12.86 9.64
CA PHE A 177 10.54 -14.06 9.24
C PHE A 177 9.23 -14.14 10.03
N ILE A 178 8.10 -14.05 9.34
CA ILE A 178 6.77 -14.18 9.94
C ILE A 178 6.25 -15.59 9.64
N GLY A 179 6.09 -16.39 10.67
CA GLY A 179 5.66 -17.80 10.55
C GLY A 179 4.26 -17.94 9.96
N SER A 180 4.01 -19.10 9.33
CA SER A 180 2.74 -19.38 8.64
C SER A 180 1.52 -19.14 9.53
N ARG A 181 0.49 -18.50 8.97
CA ARG A 181 -0.79 -18.16 9.62
C ARG A 181 -0.71 -17.22 10.82
N CYS A 182 0.44 -16.58 11.05
CA CYS A 182 0.51 -15.48 12.01
C CYS A 182 -0.34 -14.30 11.55
N ILE A 183 -0.98 -13.64 12.50
CA ILE A 183 -1.72 -12.39 12.27
C ILE A 183 -0.99 -11.28 13.02
N VAL A 184 -0.60 -10.22 12.31
CA VAL A 184 0.03 -9.03 12.84
C VAL A 184 -0.88 -7.85 12.58
N VAL A 185 -1.36 -7.21 13.63
CA VAL A 185 -2.42 -6.19 13.55
C VAL A 185 -1.96 -4.82 13.99
N GLU A 186 -2.86 -3.87 13.90
CA GLU A 186 -2.66 -2.42 13.99
C GLU A 186 -1.55 -1.95 14.91
N GLY A 187 -0.63 -1.14 14.37
CA GLY A 187 0.41 -0.51 15.14
C GLY A 187 1.52 -1.44 15.62
N ALA A 188 1.45 -2.74 15.29
CA ALA A 188 2.52 -3.67 15.61
C ALA A 188 3.77 -3.34 14.79
N HIS A 189 4.91 -3.32 15.47
CA HIS A 189 6.23 -3.09 14.90
C HIS A 189 7.10 -4.30 15.22
N VAL A 190 7.57 -4.99 14.20
CA VAL A 190 8.41 -6.20 14.28
C VAL A 190 9.76 -5.87 13.69
N CYS A 191 10.83 -6.10 14.48
CA CYS A 191 12.24 -5.86 14.12
C CYS A 191 13.11 -7.08 14.48
#